data_215e52af5752875e3b1021a97f55e7ff
#
_entry.id   215e52af5752875e3b1021a97f55e7ff
#
_cell.length_a   1.000
_cell.length_b   1.000
_cell.length_c   1.000
_cell.angle_alpha   90.00
_cell.angle_beta   90.00
_cell.angle_gamma   90.00
#
_symmetry.space_group_name_H-M   'P 1'
#
loop_
_entity.id
_entity.type
_entity.pdbx_description
1 polymer ?
#
loop_
_entity_poly.entity_id
_entity_poly.type
_entity_poly.pdbx_seq_one_letter_code
_entity_poly.pdbx_strand_id
1 'polypeptide(L)'
;GNLMSMGRALTAEHRFDSLLSRILHETVSAAQAEGGALYLAQKKQMQAVQAIWQGQPLPCEQVIWQDTLLAGLYHTERLSLRLDEEQWNRCLVGWGPFPGPCQLLVEPLHNHRQELIGSLLLVLPDCSPRELVSRISLIEALAGMSASAIENQRLLEEQKQLLEAFIELIAGAIDAKSPYTGGHCQRVPELARMLTQAACDQQQGPFKDFRLDDEEWEAIHIASWLHDCGKVTTPEFVVDKAT
;
A
#
# COMPACT_ATOMS: atom_id res chain seq x y z
N GLY A 1 12.76 -9.34 -17.13
CA GLY A 1 12.01 -8.17 -16.58
C GLY A 1 11.08 -8.52 -15.43
N ASN A 2 10.64 -9.80 -15.29
CA ASN A 2 9.49 -10.10 -14.42
C ASN A 2 9.80 -10.31 -12.91
N LEU A 3 10.99 -10.77 -12.54
CA LEU A 3 11.26 -11.12 -11.13
C LEU A 3 11.60 -9.91 -10.25
N MET A 4 12.13 -8.86 -10.81
CA MET A 4 12.48 -7.65 -10.04
C MET A 4 11.30 -6.73 -9.79
N SER A 5 10.50 -6.47 -10.82
CA SER A 5 9.23 -5.76 -10.65
C SER A 5 8.35 -6.50 -9.63
N MET A 6 8.41 -7.82 -9.62
CA MET A 6 7.69 -8.66 -8.66
C MET A 6 8.26 -8.53 -7.23
N GLY A 7 9.58 -8.55 -7.04
CA GLY A 7 10.19 -8.38 -5.71
C GLY A 7 9.95 -7.00 -5.11
N ARG A 8 10.03 -5.94 -5.91
CA ARG A 8 9.73 -4.56 -5.48
C ARG A 8 8.23 -4.34 -5.24
N ALA A 9 7.38 -4.87 -6.12
CA ALA A 9 5.94 -4.84 -5.91
C ALA A 9 5.57 -5.52 -4.58
N LEU A 10 6.14 -6.69 -4.28
CA LEU A 10 5.95 -7.39 -3.01
C LEU A 10 6.45 -6.58 -1.81
N THR A 11 7.59 -5.90 -1.90
CA THR A 11 8.12 -5.08 -0.80
C THR A 11 7.27 -3.82 -0.58
N ALA A 12 6.84 -3.15 -1.64
CA ALA A 12 5.94 -2.00 -1.57
C ALA A 12 4.56 -2.41 -1.02
N GLU A 13 4.03 -3.55 -1.46
CA GLU A 13 2.79 -4.14 -0.95
C GLU A 13 2.90 -4.47 0.54
N HIS A 14 3.99 -5.08 0.99
CA HIS A 14 4.24 -5.34 2.41
C HIS A 14 4.32 -4.07 3.27
N ARG A 15 4.93 -3.00 2.76
CA ARG A 15 4.99 -1.72 3.48
C ARG A 15 3.61 -1.07 3.59
N PHE A 16 2.84 -1.15 2.52
CA PHE A 16 1.48 -0.63 2.50
C PHE A 16 0.57 -1.42 3.43
N ASP A 17 0.61 -2.75 3.39
CA ASP A 17 -0.15 -3.63 4.29
C ASP A 17 0.22 -3.40 5.76
N SER A 18 1.49 -3.20 6.07
CA SER A 18 1.96 -2.87 7.42
C SER A 18 1.40 -1.52 7.91
N LEU A 19 1.33 -0.53 7.01
CA LEU A 19 0.71 0.76 7.31
C LEU A 19 -0.79 0.58 7.61
N LEU A 20 -1.52 -0.13 6.77
CA LEU A 20 -2.95 -0.37 6.94
C LEU A 20 -3.27 -1.13 8.22
N SER A 21 -2.47 -2.16 8.52
CA SER A 21 -2.59 -2.93 9.77
C SER A 21 -2.36 -2.04 11.00
N ARG A 22 -1.33 -1.20 10.99
CA ARG A 22 -1.05 -0.26 12.08
C ARG A 22 -2.16 0.76 12.25
N ILE A 23 -2.67 1.35 11.17
CA ILE A 23 -3.79 2.28 11.20
C ILE A 23 -4.99 1.65 11.91
N LEU A 24 -5.38 0.44 11.52
CA LEU A 24 -6.52 -0.23 12.11
C LEU A 24 -6.29 -0.54 13.59
N HIS A 25 -5.14 -1.10 13.95
CA HIS A 25 -4.83 -1.44 15.35
C HIS A 25 -4.80 -0.20 16.25
N GLU A 26 -4.14 0.87 15.84
CA GLU A 26 -4.08 2.12 16.59
C GLU A 26 -5.47 2.75 16.75
N THR A 27 -6.29 2.73 15.69
CA THR A 27 -7.64 3.29 15.73
C THR A 27 -8.55 2.47 16.66
N VAL A 28 -8.55 1.14 16.54
CA VAL A 28 -9.33 0.24 17.41
C VAL A 28 -8.93 0.42 18.88
N SER A 29 -7.63 0.47 19.15
CA SER A 29 -7.10 0.68 20.50
C SER A 29 -7.48 2.04 21.08
N ALA A 30 -7.26 3.11 20.33
CA ALA A 30 -7.56 4.47 20.79
C ALA A 30 -9.07 4.72 20.98
N ALA A 31 -9.90 4.15 20.11
CA ALA A 31 -11.35 4.23 20.22
C ALA A 31 -11.93 3.30 21.29
N GLN A 32 -11.09 2.41 21.88
CA GLN A 32 -11.55 1.33 22.77
C GLN A 32 -12.64 0.48 22.10
N ALA A 33 -12.49 0.20 20.81
CA ALA A 33 -13.39 -0.63 20.06
C ALA A 33 -13.10 -2.13 20.31
N GLU A 34 -14.11 -2.97 20.22
CA GLU A 34 -13.96 -4.42 20.32
C GLU A 34 -13.32 -5.02 19.06
N GLY A 35 -13.47 -4.32 17.93
CA GLY A 35 -12.89 -4.68 16.67
C GLY A 35 -13.19 -3.64 15.60
N GLY A 36 -12.69 -3.89 14.41
CA GLY A 36 -12.90 -2.99 13.29
C GLY A 36 -12.40 -3.57 11.98
N ALA A 37 -12.73 -2.90 10.90
CA ALA A 37 -12.23 -3.17 9.56
C ALA A 37 -11.88 -1.88 8.82
N LEU A 38 -10.85 -1.96 8.01
CA LEU A 38 -10.46 -0.90 7.09
C LEU A 38 -10.82 -1.33 5.67
N TYR A 39 -11.57 -0.51 5.01
CA TYR A 39 -11.97 -0.67 3.61
C TYR A 39 -11.31 0.39 2.76
N LEU A 40 -10.85 0.02 1.57
CA LEU A 40 -10.36 0.96 0.56
C LEU A 40 -11.26 0.95 -0.66
N ALA A 41 -11.48 2.14 -1.23
CA ALA A 41 -12.22 2.30 -2.47
C ALA A 41 -11.39 1.79 -3.66
N GLN A 42 -11.89 0.79 -4.38
CA GLN A 42 -11.30 0.25 -5.60
C GLN A 42 -12.36 0.14 -6.69
N LYS A 43 -12.17 0.78 -7.84
CA LYS A 43 -13.04 0.66 -9.04
C LYS A 43 -14.55 0.71 -8.74
N LYS A 44 -15.00 1.62 -7.85
CA LYS A 44 -16.39 1.78 -7.41
C LYS A 44 -16.91 0.71 -6.42
N GLN A 45 -16.03 -0.04 -5.82
CA GLN A 45 -16.39 -0.97 -4.74
C GLN A 45 -15.50 -0.70 -3.52
N MET A 46 -16.04 -0.96 -2.33
CA MET A 46 -15.28 -0.97 -1.08
C MET A 46 -14.76 -2.37 -0.84
N GLN A 47 -13.46 -2.52 -0.71
CA GLN A 47 -12.82 -3.79 -0.43
C GLN A 47 -12.19 -3.74 0.96
N ALA A 48 -12.50 -4.72 1.80
CA ALA A 48 -11.83 -4.90 3.08
C ALA A 48 -10.35 -5.24 2.82
N VAL A 49 -9.46 -4.49 3.45
CA VAL A 49 -8.02 -4.69 3.34
C VAL A 49 -7.38 -5.11 4.65
N GLN A 50 -8.00 -4.77 5.77
CA GLN A 50 -7.62 -5.22 7.11
C GLN A 50 -8.86 -5.38 7.97
N ALA A 51 -8.90 -6.39 8.82
CA ALA A 51 -9.97 -6.58 9.79
C ALA A 51 -9.45 -7.27 11.05
N ILE A 52 -9.93 -6.82 12.21
CA ILE A 52 -9.59 -7.41 13.52
C ILE A 52 -10.85 -7.51 14.39
N TRP A 53 -10.93 -8.56 15.18
CA TRP A 53 -11.98 -8.78 16.15
C TRP A 53 -11.40 -9.31 17.46
N GLN A 54 -11.67 -8.63 18.57
CA GLN A 54 -11.14 -8.98 19.89
C GLN A 54 -9.61 -9.26 19.88
N GLY A 55 -8.87 -8.43 19.17
CA GLY A 55 -7.42 -8.53 19.03
C GLY A 55 -6.91 -9.62 18.08
N GLN A 56 -7.80 -10.35 17.40
CA GLN A 56 -7.42 -11.37 16.44
C GLN A 56 -7.72 -10.90 15.01
N PRO A 57 -6.81 -11.14 14.04
CA PRO A 57 -7.08 -10.80 12.65
C PRO A 57 -8.24 -11.63 12.09
N LEU A 58 -9.11 -10.98 11.33
CA LEU A 58 -10.17 -11.63 10.57
C LEU A 58 -9.78 -11.71 9.09
N PRO A 59 -10.11 -12.82 8.39
CA PRO A 59 -9.95 -12.89 6.93
C PRO A 59 -10.81 -11.84 6.24
N CYS A 60 -10.21 -10.98 5.44
CA CYS A 60 -10.90 -9.91 4.74
C CYS A 60 -12.01 -10.40 3.80
N GLU A 61 -11.87 -11.62 3.27
CA GLU A 61 -12.86 -12.30 2.43
C GLU A 61 -14.17 -12.63 3.20
N GLN A 62 -14.10 -12.77 4.52
CA GLN A 62 -15.26 -13.04 5.39
C GLN A 62 -15.95 -11.76 5.85
N VAL A 63 -15.25 -10.63 5.78
CA VAL A 63 -15.76 -9.32 6.17
C VAL A 63 -16.39 -8.65 4.96
N ILE A 64 -17.35 -9.35 4.34
CA ILE A 64 -18.03 -8.88 3.15
C ILE A 64 -19.18 -7.97 3.56
N TRP A 65 -19.28 -6.92 2.85
CA TRP A 65 -20.30 -5.90 2.97
C TRP A 65 -21.58 -6.31 2.21
N GLN A 66 -22.48 -7.03 2.87
CA GLN A 66 -23.60 -7.65 2.17
C GLN A 66 -24.95 -6.94 2.34
N ASP A 67 -25.10 -6.00 3.29
CA ASP A 67 -26.38 -5.39 3.56
C ASP A 67 -26.58 -4.05 2.86
N THR A 68 -27.84 -3.81 2.45
CA THR A 68 -28.32 -2.54 1.91
C THR A 68 -28.20 -1.38 2.90
N LEU A 69 -28.21 -1.63 4.22
CA LEU A 69 -27.93 -0.63 5.26
C LEU A 69 -26.47 -0.15 5.19
N LEU A 70 -25.55 -1.06 4.86
CA LEU A 70 -24.15 -0.78 4.69
C LEU A 70 -23.79 -0.40 3.24
N ALA A 71 -24.65 -0.73 2.25
CA ALA A 71 -24.51 -0.22 0.88
C ALA A 71 -24.61 1.31 0.79
N GLY A 72 -25.22 1.95 1.80
CA GLY A 72 -25.19 3.40 1.99
C GLY A 72 -23.80 3.98 2.29
N LEU A 73 -22.80 3.15 2.53
CA LEU A 73 -21.41 3.57 2.82
C LEU A 73 -20.57 3.96 1.60
N TYR A 74 -21.12 3.84 0.43
CA TYR A 74 -20.69 4.62 -0.72
C TYR A 74 -21.03 6.11 -0.57
N HIS A 75 -21.74 6.47 0.53
CA HIS A 75 -22.06 7.84 0.86
C HIS A 75 -20.91 8.45 1.69
N THR A 76 -20.63 9.67 1.37
CA THR A 76 -19.58 10.52 1.97
C THR A 76 -19.86 10.88 3.45
N GLU A 77 -20.87 10.25 4.09
CA GLU A 77 -21.33 10.59 5.42
C GLU A 77 -21.07 9.47 6.44
N ARG A 78 -20.81 9.89 7.66
CA ARG A 78 -20.66 8.99 8.80
C ARG A 78 -21.96 8.23 9.09
N LEU A 79 -21.84 6.94 9.37
CA LEU A 79 -22.95 6.12 9.85
C LEU A 79 -22.69 5.69 11.30
N SER A 80 -23.68 5.84 12.15
CA SER A 80 -23.65 5.35 13.53
C SER A 80 -24.96 4.61 13.84
N LEU A 81 -24.87 3.32 14.17
CA LEU A 81 -26.01 2.45 14.42
C LEU A 81 -25.78 1.65 15.71
N ARG A 82 -26.80 1.63 16.58
CA ARG A 82 -26.83 0.66 17.67
C ARG A 82 -27.34 -0.65 17.12
N LEU A 83 -26.59 -1.74 17.32
CA LEU A 83 -26.95 -3.06 16.84
C LEU A 83 -27.55 -3.91 17.94
N ASP A 84 -28.63 -4.59 17.61
CA ASP A 84 -29.14 -5.77 18.29
C ASP A 84 -28.61 -7.05 17.61
N GLU A 85 -28.98 -8.22 18.14
CA GLU A 85 -28.51 -9.51 17.65
C GLU A 85 -28.97 -9.79 16.20
N GLU A 86 -30.18 -9.39 15.83
CA GLU A 86 -30.70 -9.58 14.45
C GLU A 86 -29.91 -8.72 13.46
N GLN A 87 -29.69 -7.47 13.80
CA GLN A 87 -28.92 -6.53 12.99
C GLN A 87 -27.44 -6.96 12.89
N TRP A 88 -26.86 -7.44 14.00
CA TRP A 88 -25.49 -7.99 14.01
C TRP A 88 -25.34 -9.12 13.01
N ASN A 89 -26.18 -10.14 13.12
CA ASN A 89 -26.11 -11.32 12.25
C ASN A 89 -26.34 -10.97 10.76
N ARG A 90 -27.05 -9.89 10.49
CA ARG A 90 -27.32 -9.40 9.13
C ARG A 90 -26.17 -8.53 8.59
N CYS A 91 -25.62 -7.63 9.40
CA CYS A 91 -24.65 -6.64 8.95
C CYS A 91 -23.20 -7.13 9.02
N LEU A 92 -22.87 -7.96 10.01
CA LEU A 92 -21.51 -8.35 10.34
C LEU A 92 -21.31 -9.87 10.22
N VAL A 93 -21.69 -10.40 9.06
CA VAL A 93 -21.48 -11.81 8.74
C VAL A 93 -19.98 -12.14 8.78
N GLY A 94 -19.60 -13.21 9.49
CA GLY A 94 -18.21 -13.63 9.64
C GLY A 94 -17.44 -13.00 10.82
N TRP A 95 -18.07 -12.06 11.56
CA TRP A 95 -17.44 -11.43 12.73
C TRP A 95 -17.54 -12.27 14.02
N GLY A 96 -18.25 -13.40 13.97
CA GLY A 96 -18.48 -14.25 15.14
C GLY A 96 -19.80 -13.97 15.83
N PRO A 97 -20.03 -14.55 17.02
CA PRO A 97 -21.29 -14.40 17.75
C PRO A 97 -21.50 -12.95 18.23
N PHE A 98 -22.77 -12.58 18.39
CA PHE A 98 -23.14 -11.27 18.90
C PHE A 98 -22.53 -11.03 20.30
N PRO A 99 -21.75 -9.96 20.50
CA PRO A 99 -21.07 -9.71 21.76
C PRO A 99 -21.98 -9.10 22.84
N GLY A 100 -23.20 -8.74 22.47
CA GLY A 100 -24.12 -7.94 23.27
C GLY A 100 -24.40 -6.59 22.59
N PRO A 101 -25.25 -5.74 23.22
CA PRO A 101 -25.54 -4.43 22.64
C PRO A 101 -24.26 -3.64 22.36
N CYS A 102 -24.11 -3.21 21.11
CA CYS A 102 -22.92 -2.50 20.64
C CYS A 102 -23.30 -1.39 19.67
N GLN A 103 -22.33 -0.49 19.43
CA GLN A 103 -22.48 0.61 18.49
C GLN A 103 -21.58 0.34 17.27
N LEU A 104 -22.17 0.20 16.10
CA LEU A 104 -21.46 0.20 14.84
C LEU A 104 -21.21 1.63 14.41
N LEU A 105 -19.97 1.98 14.17
CA LEU A 105 -19.57 3.27 13.62
C LEU A 105 -18.83 3.04 12.31
N VAL A 106 -19.23 3.76 11.29
CA VAL A 106 -18.50 3.81 10.02
C VAL A 106 -18.10 5.23 9.76
N GLU A 107 -16.80 5.42 9.65
CA GLU A 107 -16.18 6.72 9.41
C GLU A 107 -15.55 6.74 8.02
N PRO A 108 -15.98 7.63 7.11
CA PRO A 108 -15.40 7.74 5.79
C PRO A 108 -13.99 8.32 5.84
N LEU A 109 -13.12 7.84 4.96
CA LEU A 109 -11.78 8.36 4.75
C LEU A 109 -11.75 9.22 3.48
N HIS A 110 -11.56 10.51 3.65
CA HIS A 110 -11.48 11.45 2.55
C HIS A 110 -10.04 11.95 2.38
N ASN A 111 -9.60 12.02 1.13
CA ASN A 111 -8.32 12.63 0.80
C ASN A 111 -8.42 14.17 0.86
N HIS A 112 -7.30 14.86 0.59
CA HIS A 112 -7.26 16.33 0.59
C HIS A 112 -8.16 16.98 -0.48
N ARG A 113 -8.60 16.22 -1.50
CA ARG A 113 -9.57 16.66 -2.52
C ARG A 113 -11.02 16.36 -2.17
N GLN A 114 -11.26 15.90 -0.94
CA GLN A 114 -12.58 15.46 -0.49
C GLN A 114 -13.14 14.25 -1.26
N GLU A 115 -12.28 13.47 -1.90
CA GLU A 115 -12.66 12.22 -2.55
C GLU A 115 -12.64 11.08 -1.53
N LEU A 116 -13.65 10.22 -1.58
CA LEU A 116 -13.72 9.05 -0.70
C LEU A 116 -12.69 8.00 -1.15
N ILE A 117 -11.70 7.75 -0.30
CA ILE A 117 -10.62 6.78 -0.57
C ILE A 117 -10.79 5.48 0.22
N GLY A 118 -11.66 5.46 1.22
CA GLY A 118 -11.90 4.30 2.05
C GLY A 118 -12.88 4.57 3.18
N SER A 119 -13.03 3.62 4.09
CA SER A 119 -13.84 3.74 5.30
C SER A 119 -13.27 2.90 6.43
N LEU A 120 -13.39 3.41 7.65
CA LEU A 120 -13.15 2.69 8.89
C LEU A 120 -14.48 2.22 9.47
N LEU A 121 -14.64 0.91 9.64
CA LEU A 121 -15.75 0.32 10.36
C LEU A 121 -15.26 -0.07 11.76
N LEU A 122 -15.92 0.38 12.80
CA LEU A 122 -15.57 0.10 14.19
C LEU A 122 -16.79 -0.42 14.96
N VAL A 123 -16.57 -1.44 15.77
CA VAL A 123 -17.56 -1.95 16.71
C VAL A 123 -17.18 -1.47 18.10
N LEU A 124 -17.96 -0.54 18.63
CA LEU A 124 -17.77 0.04 19.95
C LEU A 124 -18.67 -0.68 20.95
N PRO A 125 -18.20 -0.92 22.19
CA PRO A 125 -19.07 -1.39 23.24
C PRO A 125 -20.18 -0.39 23.51
N ASP A 126 -21.32 -0.86 24.02
CA ASP A 126 -22.42 0.03 24.42
C ASP A 126 -21.93 1.08 25.41
N CYS A 127 -22.21 2.33 25.13
CA CYS A 127 -21.73 3.45 25.91
C CYS A 127 -22.78 4.57 25.99
N SER A 128 -22.59 5.47 26.95
CA SER A 128 -23.48 6.63 27.07
C SER A 128 -23.37 7.55 25.85
N PRO A 129 -24.43 8.31 25.51
CA PRO A 129 -24.39 9.26 24.41
C PRO A 129 -23.25 10.27 24.47
N ARG A 130 -22.84 10.65 25.69
CA ARG A 130 -21.73 11.60 25.91
C ARG A 130 -20.37 10.98 25.57
N GLU A 131 -20.17 9.74 25.96
CA GLU A 131 -18.95 8.98 25.62
C GLU A 131 -18.87 8.72 24.13
N LEU A 132 -20.00 8.38 23.49
CA LEU A 132 -20.07 8.15 22.06
C LEU A 132 -19.63 9.39 21.26
N VAL A 133 -20.13 10.58 21.63
CA VAL A 133 -19.72 11.85 20.98
C VAL A 133 -18.21 12.07 21.11
N SER A 134 -17.64 11.84 22.29
CA SER A 134 -16.20 11.98 22.50
C SER A 134 -15.38 11.00 21.65
N ARG A 135 -15.81 9.73 21.58
CA ARG A 135 -15.17 8.70 20.75
C ARG A 135 -15.28 9.03 19.26
N ILE A 136 -16.42 9.50 18.80
CA ILE A 136 -16.62 9.92 17.40
C ILE A 136 -15.64 11.03 17.04
N SER A 137 -15.48 12.06 17.86
CA SER A 137 -14.53 13.15 17.58
C SER A 137 -13.08 12.66 17.49
N LEU A 138 -12.70 11.71 18.34
CA LEU A 138 -11.38 11.07 18.27
C LEU A 138 -11.21 10.26 16.99
N ILE A 139 -12.21 9.43 16.64
CA ILE A 139 -12.19 8.60 15.44
C ILE A 139 -12.14 9.44 14.18
N GLU A 140 -12.87 10.55 14.11
CA GLU A 140 -12.81 11.53 13.02
C GLU A 140 -11.40 12.09 12.81
N ALA A 141 -10.74 12.48 13.90
CA ALA A 141 -9.36 12.96 13.82
C ALA A 141 -8.40 11.86 13.34
N LEU A 142 -8.52 10.63 13.86
CA LEU A 142 -7.72 9.49 13.43
C LEU A 142 -7.99 9.10 11.98
N ALA A 143 -9.24 9.17 11.52
CA ALA A 143 -9.64 8.91 10.14
C ALA A 143 -8.98 9.91 9.18
N GLY A 144 -8.98 11.20 9.52
CA GLY A 144 -8.28 12.24 8.74
C GLY A 144 -6.78 11.99 8.62
N MET A 145 -6.13 11.63 9.74
CA MET A 145 -4.70 11.28 9.75
C MET A 145 -4.43 10.01 8.92
N SER A 146 -5.29 9.02 9.05
CA SER A 146 -5.19 7.75 8.31
C SER A 146 -5.36 7.96 6.81
N ALA A 147 -6.34 8.75 6.40
CA ALA A 147 -6.55 9.11 5.00
C ALA A 147 -5.32 9.80 4.40
N SER A 148 -4.74 10.75 5.12
CA SER A 148 -3.52 11.45 4.69
C SER A 148 -2.33 10.50 4.59
N ALA A 149 -2.17 9.57 5.53
CA ALA A 149 -1.08 8.59 5.49
C ALA A 149 -1.21 7.61 4.32
N ILE A 150 -2.43 7.13 4.05
CA ILE A 150 -2.74 6.24 2.93
C ILE A 150 -2.48 6.96 1.60
N GLU A 151 -2.95 8.20 1.46
CA GLU A 151 -2.76 8.98 0.24
C GLU A 151 -1.29 9.28 -0.01
N ASN A 152 -0.53 9.71 1.00
CA ASN A 152 0.89 9.96 0.90
C ASN A 152 1.66 8.70 0.44
N GLN A 153 1.33 7.54 0.99
CA GLN A 153 1.98 6.29 0.58
C GLN A 153 1.66 5.93 -0.88
N ARG A 154 0.41 6.13 -1.32
CA ARG A 154 0.01 5.92 -2.73
C ARG A 154 0.76 6.87 -3.67
N LEU A 155 0.83 8.15 -3.32
CA LEU A 155 1.53 9.15 -4.13
C LEU A 155 3.03 8.85 -4.24
N LEU A 156 3.66 8.41 -3.16
CA LEU A 156 5.07 7.99 -3.18
C LEU A 156 5.29 6.79 -4.11
N GLU A 157 4.39 5.82 -4.09
CA GLU A 157 4.47 4.66 -4.96
C GLU A 157 4.25 5.03 -6.43
N GLU A 158 3.25 5.88 -6.73
CA GLU A 158 3.01 6.39 -8.07
C GLU A 158 4.21 7.20 -8.60
N GLN A 159 4.83 8.01 -7.73
CA GLN A 159 6.04 8.77 -8.08
C GLN A 159 7.22 7.85 -8.43
N LYS A 160 7.40 6.78 -7.67
CA LYS A 160 8.44 5.77 -7.96
C LYS A 160 8.20 5.08 -9.31
N GLN A 161 6.97 4.67 -9.58
CA GLN A 161 6.61 4.04 -10.85
C GLN A 161 6.81 4.97 -12.04
N LEU A 162 6.47 6.25 -11.89
CA LEU A 162 6.74 7.25 -12.93
C LEU A 162 8.24 7.45 -13.18
N LEU A 163 9.05 7.49 -12.12
CA LEU A 163 10.50 7.59 -12.24
C LEU A 163 11.09 6.37 -12.95
N GLU A 164 10.67 5.16 -12.59
CA GLU A 164 11.09 3.93 -13.26
C GLU A 164 10.73 3.93 -14.75
N ALA A 165 9.49 4.26 -15.09
CA ALA A 165 9.06 4.36 -16.48
C ALA A 165 9.85 5.39 -17.27
N PHE A 166 10.22 6.51 -16.65
CA PHE A 166 11.04 7.54 -17.27
C PHE A 166 12.49 7.06 -17.51
N ILE A 167 13.08 6.36 -16.55
CA ILE A 167 14.41 5.76 -16.67
C ILE A 167 14.42 4.73 -17.82
N GLU A 168 13.43 3.85 -17.88
CA GLU A 168 13.30 2.86 -18.96
C GLU A 168 13.14 3.52 -20.33
N LEU A 169 12.38 4.61 -20.41
CA LEU A 169 12.21 5.36 -21.65
C LEU A 169 13.54 5.96 -22.13
N ILE A 170 14.31 6.58 -21.24
CA ILE A 170 15.63 7.14 -21.55
C ILE A 170 16.58 6.04 -22.02
N ALA A 171 16.67 4.93 -21.28
CA ALA A 171 17.52 3.81 -21.62
C ALA A 171 17.15 3.20 -22.98
N GLY A 172 15.85 3.08 -23.28
CA GLY A 172 15.37 2.63 -24.58
C GLY A 172 15.73 3.59 -25.73
N ALA A 173 15.68 4.91 -25.49
CA ALA A 173 16.10 5.90 -26.47
C ALA A 173 17.63 5.86 -26.73
N ILE A 174 18.44 5.55 -25.71
CA ILE A 174 19.88 5.34 -25.83
C ILE A 174 20.18 4.08 -26.66
N ASP A 175 19.51 2.98 -26.35
CA ASP A 175 19.65 1.71 -27.09
C ASP A 175 19.26 1.86 -28.57
N ALA A 176 18.23 2.65 -28.87
CA ALA A 176 17.79 2.90 -30.25
C ALA A 176 18.79 3.70 -31.09
N LYS A 177 19.71 4.44 -30.44
CA LYS A 177 20.72 5.25 -31.12
C LYS A 177 21.88 4.41 -31.70
N SER A 178 22.13 3.21 -31.15
CA SER A 178 23.18 2.31 -31.64
C SER A 178 22.61 0.97 -32.11
N PRO A 179 22.83 0.56 -33.36
CA PRO A 179 22.32 -0.70 -33.90
C PRO A 179 22.93 -1.95 -33.23
N TYR A 180 24.02 -1.77 -32.47
CA TYR A 180 24.74 -2.87 -31.80
C TYR A 180 24.31 -3.09 -30.35
N THR A 181 23.51 -2.21 -29.77
CA THR A 181 23.15 -2.23 -28.33
C THR A 181 21.72 -2.69 -28.07
N GLY A 182 21.05 -3.28 -29.04
CA GLY A 182 19.66 -3.76 -28.88
C GLY A 182 19.48 -4.62 -27.63
N GLY A 183 18.77 -4.10 -26.62
CA GLY A 183 18.52 -4.74 -25.33
C GLY A 183 19.71 -4.77 -24.37
N HIS A 184 20.79 -4.02 -24.61
CA HIS A 184 21.92 -3.91 -23.69
C HIS A 184 21.50 -3.24 -22.38
N CYS A 185 20.85 -2.09 -22.49
CA CYS A 185 20.37 -1.34 -21.32
C CYS A 185 19.35 -2.10 -20.47
N GLN A 186 18.68 -3.12 -21.02
CA GLN A 186 17.81 -4.00 -20.24
C GLN A 186 18.56 -5.13 -19.54
N ARG A 187 19.64 -5.65 -20.16
CA ARG A 187 20.43 -6.77 -19.57
C ARG A 187 21.36 -6.35 -18.46
N VAL A 188 21.95 -5.15 -18.56
CA VAL A 188 22.94 -4.67 -17.58
C VAL A 188 22.34 -4.56 -16.17
N PRO A 189 21.15 -3.95 -15.95
CA PRO A 189 20.54 -3.90 -14.63
C PRO A 189 20.27 -5.30 -14.04
N GLU A 190 19.86 -6.26 -14.87
CA GLU A 190 19.62 -7.63 -14.41
C GLU A 190 20.92 -8.31 -13.96
N LEU A 191 21.98 -8.20 -14.75
CA LEU A 191 23.30 -8.75 -14.42
C LEU A 191 23.90 -8.08 -13.16
N ALA A 192 23.82 -6.75 -13.08
CA ALA A 192 24.31 -6.01 -11.92
C ALA A 192 23.60 -6.47 -10.63
N ARG A 193 22.28 -6.64 -10.68
CA ARG A 193 21.52 -7.17 -9.55
C ARG A 193 21.96 -8.58 -9.16
N MET A 194 22.07 -9.49 -10.14
CA MET A 194 22.48 -10.87 -9.86
C MET A 194 23.86 -10.93 -9.20
N LEU A 195 24.81 -10.12 -9.67
CA LEU A 195 26.14 -10.03 -9.09
C LEU A 195 26.10 -9.46 -7.68
N THR A 196 25.35 -8.38 -7.49
CA THR A 196 25.20 -7.73 -6.17
C THR A 196 24.51 -8.67 -5.18
N GLN A 197 23.45 -9.38 -5.60
CA GLN A 197 22.78 -10.37 -4.76
C GLN A 197 23.74 -11.50 -4.38
N ALA A 198 24.50 -12.02 -5.34
CA ALA A 198 25.48 -13.06 -5.06
C ALA A 198 26.57 -12.60 -4.09
N ALA A 199 26.95 -11.30 -4.13
CA ALA A 199 27.88 -10.72 -3.16
C ALA A 199 27.24 -10.60 -1.76
N CYS A 200 25.98 -10.15 -1.67
CA CYS A 200 25.24 -10.06 -0.41
C CYS A 200 25.00 -11.43 0.24
N ASP A 201 24.84 -12.48 -0.54
CA ASP A 201 24.57 -13.84 -0.05
C ASP A 201 25.85 -14.56 0.44
N GLN A 202 27.03 -13.97 0.22
CA GLN A 202 28.29 -14.55 0.67
C GLN A 202 28.39 -14.55 2.20
N GLN A 203 28.69 -15.73 2.74
CA GLN A 203 28.91 -15.92 4.18
C GLN A 203 30.40 -16.03 4.54
N GLN A 204 31.27 -16.13 3.54
CA GLN A 204 32.70 -16.26 3.68
C GLN A 204 33.43 -15.43 2.62
N GLY A 205 34.72 -15.15 2.83
CA GLY A 205 35.53 -14.39 1.88
C GLY A 205 35.39 -12.86 2.00
N PRO A 206 35.81 -12.11 0.97
CA PRO A 206 35.85 -10.66 1.05
C PRO A 206 34.49 -9.96 1.14
N PHE A 207 33.41 -10.61 0.72
CA PHE A 207 32.07 -10.06 0.73
C PHE A 207 31.20 -10.55 1.89
N LYS A 208 31.75 -11.29 2.88
CA LYS A 208 31.00 -11.88 3.99
C LYS A 208 30.15 -10.86 4.78
N ASP A 209 30.59 -9.62 4.85
CA ASP A 209 29.93 -8.53 5.58
C ASP A 209 29.26 -7.51 4.64
N PHE A 210 29.25 -7.79 3.33
CA PHE A 210 28.63 -6.92 2.34
C PHE A 210 27.10 -7.08 2.38
N ARG A 211 26.42 -6.00 2.74
CA ARG A 211 24.96 -5.92 2.77
C ARG A 211 24.56 -4.57 2.25
N LEU A 212 23.43 -4.51 1.61
CA LEU A 212 22.84 -3.28 1.09
C LEU A 212 21.47 -3.06 1.72
N ASP A 213 21.18 -1.83 2.04
CA ASP A 213 19.86 -1.37 2.38
C ASP A 213 19.00 -1.09 1.13
N ASP A 214 17.74 -0.72 1.34
CA ASP A 214 16.81 -0.47 0.24
C ASP A 214 17.22 0.71 -0.65
N GLU A 215 17.84 1.75 -0.08
CA GLU A 215 18.30 2.93 -0.81
C GLU A 215 19.52 2.60 -1.68
N GLU A 216 20.43 1.80 -1.16
CA GLU A 216 21.61 1.33 -1.90
C GLU A 216 21.22 0.40 -3.05
N TRP A 217 20.23 -0.47 -2.84
CA TRP A 217 19.67 -1.29 -3.91
C TRP A 217 19.03 -0.44 -5.01
N GLU A 218 18.27 0.61 -4.65
CA GLU A 218 17.68 1.54 -5.59
C GLU A 218 18.75 2.32 -6.37
N ALA A 219 19.81 2.77 -5.69
CA ALA A 219 20.93 3.46 -6.33
C ALA A 219 21.64 2.58 -7.38
N ILE A 220 21.93 1.30 -7.06
CA ILE A 220 22.52 0.35 -8.01
C ILE A 220 21.61 0.13 -9.22
N HIS A 221 20.31 0.03 -8.98
CA HIS A 221 19.36 -0.14 -10.06
C HIS A 221 19.36 1.05 -11.01
N ILE A 222 19.21 2.27 -10.49
CA ILE A 222 19.21 3.49 -11.29
C ILE A 222 20.55 3.65 -12.03
N ALA A 223 21.67 3.47 -11.33
CA ALA A 223 22.98 3.57 -11.94
C ALA A 223 23.19 2.56 -13.09
N SER A 224 22.68 1.34 -12.92
CA SER A 224 22.78 0.29 -13.95
C SER A 224 21.97 0.63 -15.19
N TRP A 225 20.78 1.22 -15.05
CA TRP A 225 19.97 1.69 -16.18
C TRP A 225 20.60 2.87 -16.90
N LEU A 226 21.21 3.81 -16.16
CA LEU A 226 21.75 5.06 -16.68
C LEU A 226 23.27 5.01 -16.99
N HIS A 227 23.92 3.82 -16.88
CA HIS A 227 25.35 3.69 -17.07
C HIS A 227 25.86 4.25 -18.41
N ASP A 228 25.02 4.19 -19.44
CA ASP A 228 25.30 4.65 -20.80
C ASP A 228 24.69 6.02 -21.16
N CYS A 229 24.12 6.75 -20.19
CA CYS A 229 23.42 8.02 -20.45
C CYS A 229 24.27 9.06 -21.17
N GLY A 230 25.60 9.04 -20.99
CA GLY A 230 26.55 9.89 -21.69
C GLY A 230 26.57 9.71 -23.23
N LYS A 231 26.11 8.57 -23.74
CA LYS A 231 26.01 8.31 -25.18
C LYS A 231 25.02 9.22 -25.89
N VAL A 232 24.03 9.79 -25.17
CA VAL A 232 23.04 10.73 -25.75
C VAL A 232 23.74 11.97 -26.34
N THR A 233 24.75 12.48 -25.64
CA THR A 233 25.49 13.70 -26.05
C THR A 233 26.70 13.40 -26.91
N THR A 234 27.10 12.14 -27.04
CA THR A 234 28.26 11.74 -27.82
C THR A 234 27.87 11.58 -29.29
N PRO A 235 28.61 12.16 -30.24
CA PRO A 235 28.36 11.97 -31.66
C PRO A 235 28.45 10.50 -32.09
N GLU A 236 27.62 10.08 -33.05
CA GLU A 236 27.52 8.69 -33.52
C GLU A 236 28.87 8.13 -33.99
N PHE A 237 29.67 8.91 -34.71
CA PHE A 237 30.98 8.48 -35.21
C PHE A 237 32.03 8.23 -34.10
N VAL A 238 31.73 8.66 -32.86
CA VAL A 238 32.58 8.37 -31.69
C VAL A 238 32.08 7.12 -30.99
N VAL A 239 30.76 6.92 -30.93
CA VAL A 239 30.11 5.77 -30.29
C VAL A 239 30.27 4.51 -31.13
N ASP A 240 30.01 4.63 -32.44
CA ASP A 240 30.10 3.53 -33.41
C ASP A 240 31.44 3.61 -34.16
N LYS A 241 32.52 3.26 -33.47
CA LYS A 241 33.80 3.05 -34.16
C LYS A 241 33.65 1.86 -35.11
N ALA A 242 33.56 2.14 -36.41
CA ALA A 242 33.74 1.13 -37.43
C ALA A 242 35.19 0.61 -37.28
N THR A 243 35.34 -0.66 -36.92
CA THR A 243 36.59 -1.42 -37.00
C THR A 243 36.91 -1.70 -38.44
#